data_7f2da393c446864376a97effabfe7914
#
_entry.id   7f2da393c446864376a97effabfe7914
#
_cell.length_a   1.000
_cell.length_b   1.000
_cell.length_c   1.000
_cell.angle_alpha   90.00
_cell.angle_beta   90.00
_cell.angle_gamma   90.00
#
_symmetry.space_group_name_H-M   'P 1'
#
loop_
_entity.id
_entity.type
_entity.pdbx_description
1 polymer ?
#
loop_
_entity_poly.entity_id
_entity_poly.type
_entity_poly.pdbx_seq_one_letter_code
_entity_poly.pdbx_strand_id
1 'polypeptide(L)'
;MDKPIGTYLLLWPTYWALWIASDGWPSLHMLLVFSLGVFFMRSAGCIINDYADRKIDGVVKRTQNRPLVTGALSSSEALQLFASFILLAFALVLTLSNYTIALSFVAVLLAASYPFMKRITHFPQVVLGAAFSWGMIMAFAQEQGQIPVVAWLLFSANVLWTIAYDTMYAMVDRDDDLRIGVKSTAIIFGDSDKRIVLFLQLMTLALLFTVGDMLAFGWPYQLSLIIAAVFFCYQQMLIAGRDRDRCFQAFLNNHYVGLVIFVGVTVEYL
;
A
#
# COMPACT_ATOMS: atom_id res chain seq x y z
N MET A 1 8.04 -12.87 -9.13
CA MET A 1 8.11 -11.53 -8.52
C MET A 1 9.50 -11.33 -7.96
N ASP A 2 10.34 -10.59 -8.65
CA ASP A 2 11.74 -10.39 -8.20
C ASP A 2 11.87 -9.51 -6.95
N LYS A 3 10.82 -8.78 -6.58
CA LYS A 3 10.81 -7.90 -5.40
C LYS A 3 9.41 -7.89 -4.76
N PRO A 4 9.19 -8.62 -3.66
CA PRO A 4 7.87 -8.75 -3.02
C PRO A 4 7.46 -7.54 -2.17
N ILE A 5 8.21 -6.42 -2.23
CA ILE A 5 8.02 -5.24 -1.37
C ILE A 5 6.57 -4.74 -1.36
N GLY A 6 5.93 -4.62 -2.53
CA GLY A 6 4.56 -4.14 -2.60
C GLY A 6 3.55 -5.09 -1.96
N THR A 7 3.85 -6.40 -1.89
CA THR A 7 3.04 -7.37 -1.16
C THR A 7 3.14 -7.14 0.35
N TYR A 8 4.36 -6.91 0.87
CA TYR A 8 4.55 -6.61 2.29
C TYR A 8 3.91 -5.29 2.71
N LEU A 9 4.04 -4.23 1.88
CA LEU A 9 3.41 -2.93 2.13
C LEU A 9 1.87 -2.97 2.14
N LEU A 10 1.27 -3.96 1.49
CA LEU A 10 -0.16 -4.22 1.53
C LEU A 10 -0.53 -5.17 2.68
N LEU A 11 0.32 -6.18 2.96
CA LEU A 11 0.03 -7.23 3.92
C LEU A 11 0.06 -6.72 5.37
N TRP A 12 1.09 -5.95 5.75
CA TRP A 12 1.20 -5.50 7.14
C TRP A 12 0.02 -4.66 7.61
N PRO A 13 -0.43 -3.61 6.88
CA PRO A 13 -1.62 -2.87 7.27
C PRO A 13 -2.89 -3.74 7.30
N THR A 14 -3.03 -4.67 6.36
CA THR A 14 -4.14 -5.61 6.36
C THR A 14 -4.14 -6.44 7.66
N TYR A 15 -2.96 -6.88 8.11
CA TYR A 15 -2.82 -7.63 9.36
C TYR A 15 -3.05 -6.76 10.60
N TRP A 16 -2.62 -5.47 10.61
CA TRP A 16 -2.98 -4.58 11.72
C TRP A 16 -4.49 -4.55 11.94
N ALA A 17 -5.22 -4.32 10.85
CA ALA A 17 -6.67 -4.25 10.91
C ALA A 17 -7.31 -5.59 11.26
N LEU A 18 -6.81 -6.70 10.71
CA LEU A 18 -7.36 -8.02 10.95
C LEU A 18 -7.19 -8.44 12.42
N TRP A 19 -6.01 -8.23 13.02
CA TRP A 19 -5.78 -8.51 14.45
C TRP A 19 -6.65 -7.65 15.36
N ILE A 20 -6.72 -6.35 15.09
CA ILE A 20 -7.56 -5.42 15.87
C ILE A 20 -9.04 -5.74 15.70
N ALA A 21 -9.50 -6.06 14.49
CA ALA A 21 -10.90 -6.39 14.23
C ALA A 21 -11.34 -7.71 14.88
N SER A 22 -10.41 -8.68 14.97
CA SER A 22 -10.65 -9.99 15.62
C SER A 22 -10.47 -9.96 17.14
N ASP A 23 -10.11 -8.79 17.71
CA ASP A 23 -9.75 -8.67 19.13
C ASP A 23 -8.67 -9.69 19.55
N GLY A 24 -7.63 -9.82 18.72
CA GLY A 24 -6.53 -10.75 18.89
C GLY A 24 -6.27 -11.65 17.67
N TRP A 25 -6.15 -12.94 17.89
CA TRP A 25 -5.79 -13.89 16.84
C TRP A 25 -6.94 -14.17 15.87
N PRO A 26 -6.82 -13.79 14.58
CA PRO A 26 -7.81 -14.11 13.56
C PRO A 26 -7.94 -15.62 13.36
N SER A 27 -9.09 -16.08 12.91
CA SER A 27 -9.26 -17.48 12.50
C SER A 27 -8.32 -17.83 11.33
N LEU A 28 -7.95 -19.11 11.22
CA LEU A 28 -7.12 -19.58 10.08
C LEU A 28 -7.77 -19.26 8.73
N HIS A 29 -9.12 -19.35 8.67
CA HIS A 29 -9.87 -18.98 7.46
C HIS A 29 -9.61 -17.52 7.10
N MET A 30 -9.74 -16.58 8.04
CA MET A 30 -9.51 -15.15 7.80
C MET A 30 -8.05 -14.88 7.40
N LEU A 31 -7.09 -15.51 8.09
CA LEU A 31 -5.67 -15.41 7.71
C LEU A 31 -5.43 -15.85 6.26
N LEU A 32 -6.00 -16.98 5.85
CA LEU A 32 -5.85 -17.48 4.48
C LEU A 32 -6.52 -16.56 3.47
N VAL A 33 -7.77 -16.14 3.72
CA VAL A 33 -8.52 -15.29 2.78
C VAL A 33 -7.83 -13.94 2.58
N PHE A 34 -7.44 -13.26 3.67
CA PHE A 34 -6.80 -11.94 3.56
C PHE A 34 -5.37 -12.04 3.01
N SER A 35 -4.58 -13.06 3.38
CA SER A 35 -3.21 -13.23 2.85
C SER A 35 -3.20 -13.56 1.36
N LEU A 36 -4.01 -14.52 0.93
CA LEU A 36 -4.13 -14.89 -0.49
C LEU A 36 -4.81 -13.75 -1.29
N GLY A 37 -5.81 -13.08 -0.69
CA GLY A 37 -6.43 -11.90 -1.28
C GLY A 37 -5.43 -10.78 -1.55
N VAL A 38 -4.57 -10.45 -0.59
CA VAL A 38 -3.44 -9.51 -0.77
C VAL A 38 -2.53 -9.95 -1.90
N PHE A 39 -2.14 -11.23 -1.93
CA PHE A 39 -1.25 -11.75 -2.96
C PHE A 39 -1.88 -11.64 -4.36
N PHE A 40 -3.13 -12.07 -4.53
CA PHE A 40 -3.82 -12.03 -5.82
C PHE A 40 -4.11 -10.59 -6.26
N MET A 41 -4.61 -9.75 -5.38
CA MET A 41 -4.91 -8.35 -5.71
C MET A 41 -3.64 -7.54 -6.01
N ARG A 42 -2.54 -7.79 -5.28
CA ARG A 42 -1.26 -7.14 -5.58
C ARG A 42 -0.70 -7.60 -6.92
N SER A 43 -0.81 -8.90 -7.25
CA SER A 43 -0.39 -9.45 -8.54
C SER A 43 -1.22 -8.87 -9.68
N ALA A 44 -2.55 -8.83 -9.54
CA ALA A 44 -3.45 -8.20 -10.51
C ALA A 44 -3.12 -6.71 -10.70
N GLY A 45 -2.89 -5.98 -9.60
CA GLY A 45 -2.50 -4.57 -9.62
C GLY A 45 -1.19 -4.32 -10.39
N CYS A 46 -0.19 -5.17 -10.22
CA CYS A 46 1.05 -5.09 -11.01
C CYS A 46 0.78 -5.29 -12.51
N ILE A 47 0.03 -6.33 -12.86
CA ILE A 47 -0.25 -6.67 -14.26
C ILE A 47 -1.01 -5.55 -14.96
N ILE A 48 -2.07 -5.02 -14.32
CA ILE A 48 -2.87 -3.95 -14.95
C ILE A 48 -2.09 -2.63 -15.03
N ASN A 49 -1.21 -2.35 -14.07
CA ASN A 49 -0.30 -1.22 -14.14
C ASN A 49 0.69 -1.35 -15.30
N ASP A 50 1.34 -2.51 -15.45
CA ASP A 50 2.25 -2.78 -16.56
C ASP A 50 1.53 -2.73 -17.91
N TYR A 51 0.29 -3.24 -17.99
CA TYR A 51 -0.54 -3.14 -19.18
C TYR A 51 -0.89 -1.69 -19.53
N ALA A 52 -1.28 -0.89 -18.54
CA ALA A 52 -1.59 0.52 -18.75
C ALA A 52 -0.37 1.31 -19.25
N ASP A 53 0.82 0.98 -18.73
CA ASP A 53 2.07 1.69 -18.99
C ASP A 53 2.90 1.13 -20.14
N ARG A 54 2.50 0.03 -20.78
CA ARG A 54 3.28 -0.70 -21.79
C ARG A 54 3.86 0.15 -22.93
N LYS A 55 3.23 1.31 -23.23
CA LYS A 55 3.68 2.22 -24.28
C LYS A 55 4.75 3.21 -23.80
N ILE A 56 4.85 3.45 -22.50
CA ILE A 56 5.77 4.44 -21.92
C ILE A 56 6.90 3.77 -21.12
N ASP A 57 6.71 2.57 -20.62
CA ASP A 57 7.71 1.85 -19.82
C ASP A 57 9.04 1.57 -20.56
N GLY A 58 9.01 1.49 -21.88
CA GLY A 58 10.21 1.28 -22.71
C GLY A 58 11.17 2.49 -22.68
N VAL A 59 10.70 3.67 -22.30
CA VAL A 59 11.51 4.90 -22.23
C VAL A 59 12.12 5.10 -20.84
N VAL A 60 11.53 4.48 -19.81
CA VAL A 60 11.99 4.60 -18.43
C VAL A 60 13.03 3.51 -18.13
N LYS A 61 14.23 3.91 -17.71
CA LYS A 61 15.39 3.02 -17.49
C LYS A 61 15.05 1.83 -16.57
N ARG A 62 14.24 2.02 -15.55
CA ARG A 62 13.88 1.00 -14.57
C ARG A 62 12.89 -0.05 -15.12
N THR A 63 12.03 0.32 -16.06
CA THR A 63 10.91 -0.50 -16.54
C THR A 63 11.09 -1.06 -17.95
N GLN A 64 12.16 -0.69 -18.64
CA GLN A 64 12.46 -1.11 -20.03
C GLN A 64 12.53 -2.64 -20.24
N ASN A 65 12.82 -3.40 -19.18
CA ASN A 65 12.94 -4.86 -19.21
C ASN A 65 11.65 -5.58 -18.77
N ARG A 66 10.52 -4.86 -18.61
CA ARG A 66 9.24 -5.48 -18.25
C ARG A 66 8.76 -6.44 -19.35
N PRO A 67 8.12 -7.58 -19.02
CA PRO A 67 7.68 -8.59 -19.97
C PRO A 67 6.80 -8.05 -21.11
N LEU A 68 5.91 -7.08 -20.83
CA LEU A 68 5.07 -6.44 -21.84
C LEU A 68 5.84 -5.49 -22.77
N VAL A 69 6.94 -4.91 -22.29
CA VAL A 69 7.82 -4.04 -23.09
C VAL A 69 8.72 -4.86 -24.01
N THR A 70 9.28 -5.94 -23.47
CA THR A 70 10.18 -6.83 -24.22
C THR A 70 9.46 -7.78 -25.18
N GLY A 71 8.12 -7.85 -25.09
CA GLY A 71 7.31 -8.79 -25.88
C GLY A 71 7.33 -10.24 -25.37
N ALA A 72 7.93 -10.50 -24.20
CA ALA A 72 7.92 -11.82 -23.55
C ALA A 72 6.51 -12.21 -23.05
N LEU A 73 5.60 -11.24 -22.91
CA LEU A 73 4.19 -11.42 -22.61
C LEU A 73 3.36 -10.55 -23.54
N SER A 74 2.34 -11.11 -24.17
CA SER A 74 1.39 -10.36 -24.99
C SER A 74 0.37 -9.60 -24.15
N SER A 75 -0.22 -8.56 -24.73
CA SER A 75 -1.29 -7.79 -24.05
C SER A 75 -2.51 -8.67 -23.71
N SER A 76 -2.82 -9.67 -24.51
CA SER A 76 -3.94 -10.60 -24.26
C SER A 76 -3.64 -11.52 -23.09
N GLU A 77 -2.44 -12.10 -23.02
CA GLU A 77 -2.01 -12.94 -21.90
C GLU A 77 -1.98 -12.16 -20.60
N ALA A 78 -1.51 -10.89 -20.62
CA ALA A 78 -1.54 -10.02 -19.44
C ALA A 78 -2.96 -9.81 -18.93
N LEU A 79 -3.93 -9.53 -19.81
CA LEU A 79 -5.33 -9.35 -19.42
C LEU A 79 -5.97 -10.65 -18.92
N GLN A 80 -5.61 -11.80 -19.50
CA GLN A 80 -6.07 -13.12 -19.02
C GLN A 80 -5.53 -13.41 -17.61
N LEU A 81 -4.24 -13.15 -17.37
CA LEU A 81 -3.64 -13.28 -16.03
C LEU A 81 -4.29 -12.33 -15.01
N PHE A 82 -4.52 -11.07 -15.41
CA PHE A 82 -5.24 -10.11 -14.58
C PHE A 82 -6.62 -10.64 -14.19
N ALA A 83 -7.42 -11.07 -15.18
CA ALA A 83 -8.75 -11.62 -14.94
C ALA A 83 -8.71 -12.86 -14.03
N SER A 84 -7.74 -13.75 -14.25
CA SER A 84 -7.56 -14.95 -13.44
C SER A 84 -7.28 -14.62 -11.96
N PHE A 85 -6.39 -13.64 -11.67
CA PHE A 85 -6.12 -13.24 -10.31
C PHE A 85 -7.31 -12.54 -9.64
N ILE A 86 -8.07 -11.73 -10.39
CA ILE A 86 -9.31 -11.11 -9.88
C ILE A 86 -10.36 -12.19 -9.56
N LEU A 87 -10.54 -13.19 -10.42
CA LEU A 87 -11.47 -14.30 -10.18
C LEU A 87 -11.07 -15.14 -8.97
N LEU A 88 -9.77 -15.43 -8.80
CA LEU A 88 -9.27 -16.14 -7.62
C LEU A 88 -9.48 -15.33 -6.34
N ALA A 89 -9.21 -14.01 -6.35
CA ALA A 89 -9.49 -13.14 -5.23
C ALA A 89 -10.99 -13.09 -4.92
N PHE A 90 -11.84 -13.01 -5.94
CA PHE A 90 -13.29 -13.00 -5.78
C PHE A 90 -13.82 -14.32 -5.23
N ALA A 91 -13.28 -15.47 -5.67
CA ALA A 91 -13.64 -16.77 -5.10
C ALA A 91 -13.37 -16.86 -3.59
N LEU A 92 -12.26 -16.27 -3.11
CA LEU A 92 -12.01 -16.14 -1.67
C LEU A 92 -13.05 -15.25 -0.98
N VAL A 93 -13.37 -14.10 -1.59
CA VAL A 93 -14.34 -13.15 -1.05
C VAL A 93 -15.75 -13.75 -0.91
N LEU A 94 -16.15 -14.66 -1.80
CA LEU A 94 -17.44 -15.35 -1.73
C LEU A 94 -17.61 -16.22 -0.46
N THR A 95 -16.55 -16.49 0.28
CA THR A 95 -16.59 -17.19 1.58
C THR A 95 -16.86 -16.25 2.77
N LEU A 96 -16.94 -14.94 2.51
CA LEU A 96 -17.13 -13.90 3.50
C LEU A 96 -18.60 -13.44 3.60
N SER A 97 -18.88 -12.53 4.51
CA SER A 97 -20.22 -11.96 4.68
C SER A 97 -20.68 -11.17 3.44
N ASN A 98 -21.99 -11.09 3.21
CA ASN A 98 -22.57 -10.30 2.11
C ASN A 98 -22.14 -8.83 2.16
N TYR A 99 -21.94 -8.29 3.38
CA TYR A 99 -21.47 -6.92 3.56
C TYR A 99 -20.03 -6.77 3.05
N THR A 100 -19.14 -7.69 3.40
CA THR A 100 -17.75 -7.69 2.93
C THR A 100 -17.65 -7.95 1.41
N ILE A 101 -18.52 -8.82 0.87
CA ILE A 101 -18.63 -9.04 -0.58
C ILE A 101 -18.98 -7.72 -1.28
N ALA A 102 -19.97 -6.97 -0.78
CA ALA A 102 -20.34 -5.67 -1.36
C ALA A 102 -19.16 -4.68 -1.32
N LEU A 103 -18.39 -4.63 -0.23
CA LEU A 103 -17.20 -3.78 -0.11
C LEU A 103 -16.08 -4.18 -1.06
N SER A 104 -15.97 -5.45 -1.46
CA SER A 104 -14.93 -5.93 -2.38
C SER A 104 -15.04 -5.31 -3.79
N PHE A 105 -16.23 -4.91 -4.22
CA PHE A 105 -16.40 -4.20 -5.49
C PHE A 105 -15.71 -2.84 -5.48
N VAL A 106 -15.71 -2.14 -4.33
CA VAL A 106 -14.95 -0.89 -4.18
C VAL A 106 -13.45 -1.16 -4.27
N ALA A 107 -12.95 -2.25 -3.67
CA ALA A 107 -11.54 -2.64 -3.79
C ALA A 107 -11.11 -2.82 -5.25
N VAL A 108 -11.93 -3.51 -6.05
CA VAL A 108 -11.66 -3.73 -7.48
C VAL A 108 -11.69 -2.41 -8.25
N LEU A 109 -12.66 -1.52 -7.99
CA LEU A 109 -12.73 -0.21 -8.63
C LEU A 109 -11.50 0.65 -8.33
N LEU A 110 -11.04 0.68 -7.07
CA LEU A 110 -9.83 1.39 -6.66
C LEU A 110 -8.58 0.80 -7.34
N ALA A 111 -8.43 -0.52 -7.33
CA ALA A 111 -7.29 -1.20 -7.95
C ALA A 111 -7.25 -1.01 -9.47
N ALA A 112 -8.41 -1.02 -10.14
CA ALA A 112 -8.52 -0.83 -11.59
C ALA A 112 -8.30 0.64 -12.01
N SER A 113 -8.72 1.60 -11.18
CA SER A 113 -8.60 3.03 -11.50
C SER A 113 -7.19 3.58 -11.27
N TYR A 114 -6.47 3.10 -10.27
CA TYR A 114 -5.16 3.60 -9.86
C TYR A 114 -4.15 3.79 -11.01
N PRO A 115 -3.93 2.82 -11.95
CA PRO A 115 -2.89 2.97 -12.98
C PRO A 115 -3.15 4.14 -13.93
N PHE A 116 -4.39 4.57 -14.04
CA PHE A 116 -4.78 5.67 -14.95
C PHE A 116 -4.67 7.05 -14.29
N MET A 117 -4.62 7.10 -12.94
CA MET A 117 -4.63 8.36 -12.19
C MET A 117 -3.43 9.25 -12.50
N LYS A 118 -2.26 8.71 -12.75
CA LYS A 118 -1.05 9.49 -13.12
C LYS A 118 -1.18 10.26 -14.44
N ARG A 119 -2.19 9.98 -15.25
CA ARG A 119 -2.52 10.73 -16.48
C ARG A 119 -3.49 11.87 -16.20
N ILE A 120 -4.26 11.78 -15.13
CA ILE A 120 -5.36 12.67 -14.78
C ILE A 120 -4.93 13.66 -13.69
N THR A 121 -4.32 13.17 -12.61
CA THR A 121 -3.99 13.94 -11.40
C THR A 121 -2.51 13.82 -11.02
N HIS A 122 -2.02 14.82 -10.26
CA HIS A 122 -0.70 14.76 -9.61
C HIS A 122 -0.72 13.96 -8.29
N PHE A 123 -1.88 13.46 -7.87
CA PHE A 123 -2.06 12.71 -6.63
C PHE A 123 -2.48 11.23 -6.88
N PRO A 124 -1.83 10.49 -7.81
CA PRO A 124 -2.15 9.07 -8.00
C PRO A 124 -1.90 8.25 -6.73
N GLN A 125 -0.98 8.70 -5.86
CA GLN A 125 -0.63 8.09 -4.58
C GLN A 125 -1.80 8.04 -3.59
N VAL A 126 -2.74 8.99 -3.67
CA VAL A 126 -3.95 8.98 -2.82
C VAL A 126 -4.84 7.80 -3.19
N VAL A 127 -5.04 7.57 -4.50
CA VAL A 127 -5.87 6.44 -4.97
C VAL A 127 -5.17 5.11 -4.69
N LEU A 128 -3.84 5.05 -4.82
CA LEU A 128 -3.05 3.88 -4.40
C LEU A 128 -3.23 3.62 -2.91
N GLY A 129 -3.10 4.66 -2.08
CA GLY A 129 -3.28 4.58 -0.63
C GLY A 129 -4.67 4.07 -0.26
N ALA A 130 -5.72 4.59 -0.90
CA ALA A 130 -7.08 4.11 -0.68
C ALA A 130 -7.24 2.64 -1.09
N ALA A 131 -6.68 2.22 -2.24
CA ALA A 131 -6.70 0.83 -2.68
C ALA A 131 -5.97 -0.11 -1.70
N PHE A 132 -4.80 0.32 -1.19
CA PHE A 132 -4.01 -0.45 -0.23
C PHE A 132 -4.64 -0.51 1.16
N SER A 133 -5.41 0.51 1.54
CA SER A 133 -6.08 0.58 2.84
C SER A 133 -7.46 -0.10 2.85
N TRP A 134 -8.05 -0.39 1.68
CA TRP A 134 -9.42 -0.88 1.62
C TRP A 134 -9.61 -2.27 2.24
N GLY A 135 -8.57 -3.11 2.20
CA GLY A 135 -8.56 -4.40 2.89
C GLY A 135 -8.76 -4.29 4.40
N MET A 136 -8.33 -3.17 5.01
CA MET A 136 -8.54 -2.89 6.44
C MET A 136 -10.03 -2.68 6.74
N ILE A 137 -10.73 -1.91 5.91
CA ILE A 137 -12.18 -1.69 6.02
C ILE A 137 -12.93 -3.02 5.88
N MET A 138 -12.50 -3.86 4.93
CA MET A 138 -13.09 -5.20 4.73
C MET A 138 -12.86 -6.12 5.93
N ALA A 139 -11.69 -6.04 6.59
CA ALA A 139 -11.39 -6.83 7.78
C ALA A 139 -12.35 -6.50 8.94
N PHE A 140 -12.56 -5.20 9.25
CA PHE A 140 -13.53 -4.79 10.28
C PHE A 140 -14.96 -5.14 9.91
N ALA A 141 -15.37 -4.91 8.66
CA ALA A 141 -16.69 -5.27 8.18
C ALA A 141 -16.97 -6.78 8.31
N GLN A 142 -15.95 -7.61 8.09
CA GLN A 142 -16.04 -9.06 8.20
C GLN A 142 -16.13 -9.53 9.65
N GLU A 143 -15.21 -9.08 10.49
CA GLU A 143 -15.08 -9.57 11.86
C GLU A 143 -16.13 -8.97 12.80
N GLN A 144 -16.49 -7.69 12.61
CA GLN A 144 -17.37 -6.97 13.53
C GLN A 144 -18.76 -6.66 12.93
N GLY A 145 -19.00 -6.92 11.64
CA GLY A 145 -20.25 -6.58 10.96
C GLY A 145 -20.48 -5.06 10.80
N GLN A 146 -19.50 -4.23 11.17
CA GLN A 146 -19.55 -2.77 11.13
C GLN A 146 -18.17 -2.18 10.88
N ILE A 147 -18.13 -0.89 10.55
CA ILE A 147 -16.88 -0.17 10.30
C ILE A 147 -16.73 0.93 11.39
N PRO A 148 -16.05 0.64 12.50
CA PRO A 148 -15.90 1.59 13.59
C PRO A 148 -14.93 2.74 13.22
N VAL A 149 -14.89 3.78 14.04
CA VAL A 149 -13.99 4.95 13.86
C VAL A 149 -12.51 4.50 13.78
N VAL A 150 -12.12 3.51 14.57
CA VAL A 150 -10.76 2.92 14.55
C VAL A 150 -10.38 2.42 13.14
N ALA A 151 -11.31 1.79 12.41
CA ALA A 151 -11.06 1.34 11.04
C ALA A 151 -10.74 2.52 10.09
N TRP A 152 -11.47 3.63 10.22
CA TRP A 152 -11.24 4.82 9.41
C TRP A 152 -9.96 5.57 9.80
N LEU A 153 -9.57 5.57 11.08
CA LEU A 153 -8.28 6.12 11.52
C LEU A 153 -7.11 5.30 10.97
N LEU A 154 -7.18 3.97 11.05
CA LEU A 154 -6.18 3.07 10.44
C LEU A 154 -6.12 3.25 8.93
N PHE A 155 -7.26 3.30 8.26
CA PHE A 155 -7.36 3.59 6.83
C PHE A 155 -6.64 4.90 6.47
N SER A 156 -6.95 5.97 7.20
CA SER A 156 -6.37 7.31 6.98
C SER A 156 -4.86 7.31 7.24
N ALA A 157 -4.41 6.67 8.33
CA ALA A 157 -2.99 6.53 8.63
C ALA A 157 -2.25 5.80 7.49
N ASN A 158 -2.81 4.71 6.98
CA ASN A 158 -2.19 3.95 5.90
C ASN A 158 -2.22 4.70 4.56
N VAL A 159 -3.26 5.49 4.28
CA VAL A 159 -3.30 6.36 3.09
C VAL A 159 -2.16 7.39 3.15
N LEU A 160 -1.99 8.09 4.29
CA LEU A 160 -0.92 9.07 4.46
C LEU A 160 0.47 8.43 4.36
N TRP A 161 0.65 7.27 4.97
CA TRP A 161 1.88 6.51 4.88
C TRP A 161 2.17 6.05 3.45
N THR A 162 1.15 5.60 2.71
CA THR A 162 1.27 5.23 1.30
C THR A 162 1.70 6.40 0.45
N ILE A 163 1.10 7.58 0.65
CA ILE A 163 1.51 8.79 -0.07
C ILE A 163 2.97 9.12 0.25
N ALA A 164 3.40 8.98 1.50
CA ALA A 164 4.77 9.26 1.90
C ALA A 164 5.78 8.33 1.20
N TYR A 165 5.60 6.99 1.30
CA TYR A 165 6.57 6.06 0.71
C TYR A 165 6.50 6.01 -0.82
N ASP A 166 5.32 6.18 -1.41
CA ASP A 166 5.21 6.18 -2.86
C ASP A 166 5.70 7.52 -3.47
N THR A 167 5.70 8.61 -2.69
CA THR A 167 6.42 9.84 -3.07
C THR A 167 7.94 9.60 -3.12
N MET A 168 8.51 8.89 -2.14
CA MET A 168 9.93 8.49 -2.17
C MET A 168 10.23 7.63 -3.41
N TYR A 169 9.32 6.73 -3.76
CA TYR A 169 9.44 5.93 -4.98
C TYR A 169 9.34 6.79 -6.25
N ALA A 170 8.41 7.74 -6.30
CA ALA A 170 8.29 8.68 -7.41
C ALA A 170 9.50 9.62 -7.55
N MET A 171 10.24 9.91 -6.46
CA MET A 171 11.50 10.66 -6.53
C MET A 171 12.58 9.92 -7.33
N VAL A 172 12.55 8.58 -7.40
CA VAL A 172 13.46 7.75 -8.20
C VAL A 172 13.29 8.04 -9.70
N ASP A 173 12.04 8.16 -10.15
CA ASP A 173 11.69 8.28 -11.57
C ASP A 173 11.41 9.75 -11.98
N ARG A 174 11.55 10.74 -11.07
CA ARG A 174 11.13 12.14 -11.25
C ARG A 174 11.63 12.78 -12.57
N ASP A 175 12.91 12.59 -12.90
CA ASP A 175 13.48 13.21 -14.12
C ASP A 175 12.93 12.56 -15.39
N ASP A 176 12.66 11.27 -15.36
CA ASP A 176 12.08 10.51 -16.45
C ASP A 176 10.61 10.87 -16.62
N ASP A 177 9.85 10.95 -15.50
CA ASP A 177 8.44 11.35 -15.47
C ASP A 177 8.21 12.75 -16.03
N LEU A 178 9.10 13.72 -15.72
CA LEU A 178 9.04 15.06 -16.27
C LEU A 178 9.21 15.07 -17.80
N ARG A 179 10.07 14.20 -18.35
CA ARG A 179 10.31 14.10 -19.80
C ARG A 179 9.12 13.52 -20.56
N ILE A 180 8.42 12.57 -19.95
CA ILE A 180 7.28 11.85 -20.57
C ILE A 180 5.92 12.44 -20.21
N GLY A 181 5.88 13.48 -19.36
CA GLY A 181 4.64 14.17 -18.95
C GLY A 181 3.77 13.37 -17.99
N VAL A 182 4.32 12.40 -17.25
CA VAL A 182 3.63 11.67 -16.19
C VAL A 182 3.54 12.53 -14.94
N LYS A 183 2.38 12.44 -14.24
CA LYS A 183 2.10 13.22 -13.04
C LYS A 183 2.37 12.39 -11.78
N SER A 184 3.03 13.00 -10.78
CA SER A 184 3.28 12.38 -9.48
C SER A 184 3.38 13.41 -8.36
N THR A 185 3.29 12.95 -7.10
CA THR A 185 3.51 13.81 -5.93
C THR A 185 4.94 14.35 -5.88
N ALA A 186 5.95 13.59 -6.31
CA ALA A 186 7.33 14.09 -6.37
C ALA A 186 7.49 15.28 -7.29
N ILE A 187 6.68 15.38 -8.35
CA ILE A 187 6.68 16.52 -9.28
C ILE A 187 5.97 17.73 -8.66
N ILE A 188 4.73 17.56 -8.14
CA ILE A 188 3.95 18.70 -7.64
C ILE A 188 4.52 19.26 -6.33
N PHE A 189 5.12 18.43 -5.49
CA PHE A 189 5.74 18.88 -4.24
C PHE A 189 7.07 19.62 -4.48
N GLY A 190 7.70 19.40 -5.61
CA GLY A 190 8.92 20.10 -6.02
C GLY A 190 9.99 20.04 -4.94
N ASP A 191 10.49 21.22 -4.52
CA ASP A 191 11.53 21.30 -3.48
C ASP A 191 11.00 21.07 -2.05
N SER A 192 9.69 21.06 -1.87
CA SER A 192 9.04 20.78 -0.58
C SER A 192 8.78 19.30 -0.35
N ASP A 193 9.10 18.42 -1.30
CA ASP A 193 8.83 16.98 -1.26
C ASP A 193 9.26 16.31 0.06
N LYS A 194 10.49 16.56 0.53
CA LYS A 194 11.02 16.01 1.78
C LYS A 194 10.27 16.47 3.03
N ARG A 195 9.89 17.77 3.06
CA ARG A 195 9.13 18.34 4.19
C ARG A 195 7.71 17.78 4.22
N ILE A 196 7.09 17.62 3.05
CA ILE A 196 5.74 17.05 2.94
C ILE A 196 5.77 15.56 3.32
N VAL A 197 6.77 14.80 2.85
CA VAL A 197 6.96 13.40 3.28
C VAL A 197 7.12 13.31 4.79
N LEU A 198 7.94 14.16 5.42
CA LEU A 198 8.08 14.20 6.88
C LEU A 198 6.73 14.52 7.56
N PHE A 199 6.00 15.50 7.07
CA PHE A 199 4.67 15.84 7.60
C PHE A 199 3.71 14.66 7.53
N LEU A 200 3.65 13.96 6.38
CA LEU A 200 2.82 12.77 6.21
C LEU A 200 3.21 11.64 7.17
N GLN A 201 4.51 11.42 7.38
CA GLN A 201 5.02 10.45 8.35
C GLN A 201 4.62 10.79 9.79
N LEU A 202 4.73 12.05 10.19
CA LEU A 202 4.31 12.51 11.52
C LEU A 202 2.80 12.37 11.72
N MET A 203 2.00 12.72 10.71
CA MET A 203 0.55 12.53 10.76
C MET A 203 0.15 11.06 10.83
N THR A 204 0.89 10.17 10.12
CA THR A 204 0.71 8.72 10.22
C THR A 204 0.91 8.24 11.66
N LEU A 205 2.02 8.64 12.30
CA LEU A 205 2.30 8.28 13.69
C LEU A 205 1.24 8.84 14.65
N ALA A 206 0.79 10.08 14.44
CA ALA A 206 -0.24 10.70 15.28
C ALA A 206 -1.56 9.93 15.20
N LEU A 207 -2.00 9.54 13.99
CA LEU A 207 -3.21 8.72 13.83
C LEU A 207 -3.07 7.33 14.44
N LEU A 208 -1.92 6.66 14.26
CA LEU A 208 -1.66 5.37 14.89
C LEU A 208 -1.60 5.48 16.41
N PHE A 209 -1.01 6.55 16.95
CA PHE A 209 -1.04 6.83 18.39
C PHE A 209 -2.47 6.99 18.92
N THR A 210 -3.32 7.74 18.19
CA THR A 210 -4.75 7.90 18.52
C THR A 210 -5.47 6.55 18.51
N VAL A 211 -5.17 5.67 17.54
CA VAL A 211 -5.72 4.31 17.51
C VAL A 211 -5.32 3.53 18.75
N GLY A 212 -4.04 3.57 19.14
CA GLY A 212 -3.55 2.90 20.35
C GLY A 212 -4.21 3.42 21.62
N ASP A 213 -4.40 4.74 21.74
CA ASP A 213 -5.10 5.37 22.88
C ASP A 213 -6.56 4.91 22.95
N MET A 214 -7.28 4.94 21.83
CA MET A 214 -8.68 4.47 21.76
C MET A 214 -8.85 2.98 22.13
N LEU A 215 -7.86 2.16 21.84
CA LEU A 215 -7.85 0.72 22.13
C LEU A 215 -7.21 0.39 23.47
N ALA A 216 -6.77 1.41 24.23
CA ALA A 216 -6.03 1.27 25.49
C ALA A 216 -4.78 0.37 25.37
N PHE A 217 -4.09 0.41 24.23
CA PHE A 217 -2.85 -0.34 24.00
C PHE A 217 -1.72 0.16 24.88
N GLY A 218 -0.95 -0.77 25.40
CA GLY A 218 0.11 -0.51 26.37
C GLY A 218 1.45 -0.11 25.73
N TRP A 219 2.51 -0.29 26.51
CA TRP A 219 3.86 0.10 26.13
C TRP A 219 4.46 -0.69 24.92
N PRO A 220 4.08 -1.97 24.63
CA PRO A 220 4.63 -2.67 23.47
C PRO A 220 4.24 -2.00 22.15
N TYR A 221 2.97 -1.59 22.03
CA TYR A 221 2.52 -0.84 20.86
C TYR A 221 3.19 0.53 20.76
N GLN A 222 3.29 1.26 21.89
CA GLN A 222 3.97 2.57 21.90
C GLN A 222 5.44 2.44 21.50
N LEU A 223 6.14 1.39 21.96
CA LEU A 223 7.53 1.11 21.55
C LEU A 223 7.62 0.87 20.04
N SER A 224 6.66 0.16 19.46
CA SER A 224 6.61 -0.06 18.00
C SER A 224 6.49 1.25 17.21
N LEU A 225 5.72 2.22 17.70
CA LEU A 225 5.62 3.54 17.09
C LEU A 225 6.92 4.35 17.22
N ILE A 226 7.63 4.23 18.35
CA ILE A 226 8.96 4.85 18.52
C ILE A 226 9.96 4.25 17.52
N ILE A 227 9.98 2.94 17.35
CA ILE A 227 10.85 2.28 16.36
C ILE A 227 10.47 2.70 14.93
N ALA A 228 9.18 2.82 14.63
CA ALA A 228 8.70 3.33 13.35
C ALA A 228 9.18 4.78 13.11
N ALA A 229 9.16 5.64 14.14
CA ALA A 229 9.70 7.00 14.07
C ALA A 229 11.21 7.01 13.76
N VAL A 230 11.99 6.10 14.35
CA VAL A 230 13.42 5.94 14.04
C VAL A 230 13.64 5.55 12.57
N PHE A 231 12.82 4.64 12.03
CA PHE A 231 12.86 4.32 10.60
C PHE A 231 12.50 5.53 9.74
N PHE A 232 11.51 6.34 10.12
CA PHE A 232 11.18 7.56 9.39
C PHE A 232 12.33 8.58 9.42
N CYS A 233 13.02 8.76 10.55
CA CYS A 233 14.22 9.59 10.61
C CYS A 233 15.33 9.06 9.67
N TYR A 234 15.56 7.76 9.65
CA TYR A 234 16.51 7.13 8.71
C TYR A 234 16.11 7.37 7.24
N GLN A 235 14.83 7.23 6.90
CA GLN A 235 14.35 7.52 5.55
C GLN A 235 14.55 8.98 5.16
N GLN A 236 14.32 9.94 6.08
CA GLN A 236 14.58 11.36 5.84
C GLN A 236 16.07 11.64 5.53
N MET A 237 17.00 10.94 6.20
CA MET A 237 18.43 11.03 5.88
C MET A 237 18.74 10.45 4.49
N LEU A 238 18.08 9.37 4.10
CA LEU A 238 18.26 8.76 2.78
C LEU A 238 17.80 9.69 1.65
N ILE A 239 16.61 10.31 1.77
CA ILE A 239 16.06 11.17 0.73
C ILE A 239 16.64 12.59 0.73
N ALA A 240 17.52 12.95 1.66
CA ALA A 240 18.06 14.31 1.81
C ALA A 240 18.70 14.86 0.54
N GLY A 241 19.47 14.03 -0.17
CA GLY A 241 20.15 14.36 -1.42
C GLY A 241 19.36 14.11 -2.70
N ARG A 242 18.17 13.51 -2.61
CA ARG A 242 17.35 13.06 -3.76
C ARG A 242 18.09 12.11 -4.72
N ASP A 243 19.10 11.40 -4.21
CA ASP A 243 19.78 10.36 -4.99
C ASP A 243 18.81 9.20 -5.28
N ARG A 244 18.79 8.72 -6.52
CA ARG A 244 17.82 7.70 -6.98
C ARG A 244 17.91 6.42 -6.17
N ASP A 245 19.11 5.90 -5.95
CA ASP A 245 19.31 4.64 -5.25
C ASP A 245 18.95 4.78 -3.76
N ARG A 246 19.28 5.92 -3.14
CA ARG A 246 18.93 6.20 -1.75
C ARG A 246 17.43 6.43 -1.57
N CYS A 247 16.77 7.11 -2.50
CA CYS A 247 15.29 7.24 -2.50
C CYS A 247 14.62 5.87 -2.64
N PHE A 248 15.16 5.00 -3.50
CA PHE A 248 14.66 3.64 -3.64
C PHE A 248 14.90 2.82 -2.37
N GLN A 249 16.04 2.97 -1.72
CA GLN A 249 16.32 2.32 -0.43
C GLN A 249 15.36 2.82 0.67
N ALA A 250 15.05 4.12 0.71
CA ALA A 250 14.05 4.66 1.63
C ALA A 250 12.66 4.05 1.40
N PHE A 251 12.24 3.93 0.13
CA PHE A 251 11.01 3.23 -0.22
C PHE A 251 11.01 1.78 0.27
N LEU A 252 12.08 1.03 0.00
CA LEU A 252 12.19 -0.37 0.44
C LEU A 252 12.15 -0.51 1.96
N ASN A 253 12.72 0.43 2.70
CA ASN A 253 12.77 0.40 4.17
C ASN A 253 11.36 0.45 4.82
N ASN A 254 10.33 0.93 4.12
CA ASN A 254 8.98 1.04 4.68
C ASN A 254 8.35 -0.30 5.08
N HIS A 255 8.77 -1.43 4.50
CA HIS A 255 8.24 -2.72 4.95
C HIS A 255 8.60 -3.04 6.41
N TYR A 256 9.74 -2.54 6.92
CA TYR A 256 10.10 -2.68 8.34
C TYR A 256 9.22 -1.83 9.23
N VAL A 257 8.77 -0.65 8.77
CA VAL A 257 7.79 0.17 9.48
C VAL A 257 6.49 -0.60 9.64
N GLY A 258 5.98 -1.18 8.54
CA GLY A 258 4.79 -2.00 8.57
C GLY A 258 4.89 -3.20 9.50
N LEU A 259 6.02 -3.91 9.43
CA LEU A 259 6.30 -5.08 10.25
C LEU A 259 6.37 -4.74 11.75
N VAL A 260 7.11 -3.69 12.13
CA VAL A 260 7.28 -3.35 13.55
C VAL A 260 5.98 -2.93 14.21
N ILE A 261 5.13 -2.20 13.49
CA ILE A 261 3.79 -1.84 13.98
C ILE A 261 2.93 -3.11 14.11
N PHE A 262 3.00 -4.03 13.15
CA PHE A 262 2.30 -5.32 13.23
C PHE A 262 2.73 -6.13 14.45
N VAL A 263 4.03 -6.20 14.72
CA VAL A 263 4.57 -6.85 15.93
C VAL A 263 4.02 -6.18 17.20
N GLY A 264 4.02 -4.85 17.25
CA GLY A 264 3.45 -4.09 18.36
C GLY A 264 1.98 -4.42 18.60
N VAL A 265 1.16 -4.43 17.55
CA VAL A 265 -0.26 -4.83 17.63
C VAL A 265 -0.40 -6.28 18.12
N THR A 266 0.39 -7.21 17.57
CA THR A 266 0.27 -8.63 17.94
C THR A 266 0.62 -8.87 19.40
N VAL A 267 1.64 -8.19 19.93
CA VAL A 267 2.08 -8.33 21.34
C VAL A 267 1.04 -7.80 22.31
N GLU A 268 0.22 -6.83 21.95
CA GLU A 268 -0.90 -6.34 22.81
C GLU A 268 -1.98 -7.40 23.06
N TYR A 269 -2.07 -8.43 22.20
CA TYR A 269 -3.04 -9.51 22.32
C TYR A 269 -2.44 -10.83 22.82
N LEU A 270 -1.19 -10.84 23.31
CA LEU A 270 -0.55 -11.98 23.96
C LEU A 270 -0.72 -11.93 25.46
#